data_cd97a01885f691e383caddf2f021683e
#
_entry.id   cd97a01885f691e383caddf2f021683e
#
_cell.length_a   1.000
_cell.length_b   1.000
_cell.length_c   1.000
_cell.angle_alpha   90.00
_cell.angle_beta   90.00
_cell.angle_gamma   90.00
#
_symmetry.space_group_name_H-M   'P 1'
#
loop_
_entity.id
_entity.type
_entity.pdbx_description
1 polymer ?
#
loop_
_entity_poly.entity_id
_entity_poly.type
_entity_poly.pdbx_seq_one_letter_code
_entity_poly.pdbx_strand_id
1 'polypeptide(L)'
;MVRIMKNRDVESEAAGRKSNIETDKQNISFLYLSEEDMIDAGVLNPGRCVDVMEETMGLMEDGDFLMGGPYNDAHGLMLYFPKKSPIENFPVNNARDRRFIAMPAYLGGRFHVAGEKWYGSNGNNRSIGLPRSILMMMLNDVETGKPLAYMSGNLLSSMRTGAMPGLAAKLLARNDSKVLTLVGPGVICRSSLRAIMSQRFDIDTIKIKGSSPTSANAIKMKEYIEENYPQVKNIVLCKDMEEALKDADIITEAVSCKEGEWPEYKREWLKPGALVISTSTFNMEHKSIVDLKKVIDNYGMYENYAEEDNVEIGRASCR
;
A
#
# COMPACT_ATOMS: atom_id res chain seq x y z
N MET A 1 16.31 -13.09 -19.05
CA MET A 1 15.26 -13.58 -19.95
C MET A 1 14.95 -15.02 -19.55
N VAL A 2 14.04 -15.22 -18.58
CA VAL A 2 13.59 -16.56 -18.17
C VAL A 2 12.38 -16.89 -19.04
N ARG A 3 12.53 -17.84 -19.92
CA ARG A 3 11.47 -18.32 -20.81
C ARG A 3 10.53 -19.18 -19.97
N ILE A 4 9.29 -18.78 -19.81
CA ILE A 4 8.25 -19.58 -19.17
C ILE A 4 8.00 -20.78 -20.08
N MET A 5 8.46 -21.96 -19.69
CA MET A 5 8.10 -23.20 -20.36
C MET A 5 6.61 -23.50 -20.08
N LYS A 6 5.81 -23.55 -21.13
CA LYS A 6 4.43 -24.04 -21.03
C LYS A 6 4.49 -25.52 -20.62
N ASN A 7 3.57 -25.93 -19.76
CA ASN A 7 3.47 -27.29 -19.18
C ASN A 7 3.68 -28.47 -20.15
N ARG A 8 3.65 -28.25 -21.45
CA ARG A 8 3.89 -29.30 -22.47
C ARG A 8 5.37 -29.63 -22.68
N ASP A 9 6.28 -28.71 -22.34
CA ASP A 9 7.72 -28.92 -22.57
C ASP A 9 8.39 -29.61 -21.36
N VAL A 10 7.74 -29.60 -20.20
CA VAL A 10 8.24 -30.24 -18.97
C VAL A 10 8.03 -31.76 -19.00
N GLU A 11 6.97 -32.23 -19.67
CA GLU A 11 6.68 -33.67 -19.77
C GLU A 11 7.67 -34.45 -20.68
N SER A 12 8.30 -33.78 -21.66
CA SER A 12 9.21 -34.43 -22.61
C SER A 12 10.64 -34.58 -22.07
N GLU A 13 11.10 -33.73 -21.16
CA GLU A 13 12.44 -33.85 -20.55
C GLU A 13 12.46 -34.76 -19.30
N ALA A 14 11.32 -34.97 -18.66
CA ALA A 14 11.19 -35.86 -17.49
C ALA A 14 11.29 -37.34 -17.84
N ALA A 15 11.11 -37.71 -19.11
CA ALA A 15 11.14 -39.13 -19.56
C ALA A 15 12.51 -39.80 -19.53
N GLY A 16 13.60 -39.08 -19.26
CA GLY A 16 14.95 -39.56 -19.30
C GLY A 16 15.63 -39.92 -17.94
N ARG A 17 15.01 -39.55 -16.82
CA ARG A 17 15.56 -39.83 -15.48
C ARG A 17 14.65 -40.76 -14.69
N LYS A 18 14.82 -42.08 -14.91
CA LYS A 18 14.34 -43.10 -13.96
C LYS A 18 15.27 -43.10 -12.75
N SER A 19 15.02 -42.27 -11.75
CA SER A 19 15.51 -42.56 -10.40
C SER A 19 14.40 -43.35 -9.69
N ASN A 20 14.73 -44.57 -9.24
CA ASN A 20 13.88 -45.43 -8.41
C ASN A 20 13.75 -44.84 -7.00
N ILE A 21 13.07 -43.73 -6.87
CA ILE A 21 12.63 -43.16 -5.60
C ILE A 21 11.11 -43.15 -5.64
N GLU A 22 10.48 -43.87 -4.71
CA GLU A 22 9.03 -43.82 -4.44
C GLU A 22 8.65 -42.40 -3.96
N THR A 23 8.67 -41.41 -4.85
CA THR A 23 8.41 -40.00 -4.52
C THR A 23 7.05 -39.51 -5.00
N ASP A 24 6.25 -40.35 -5.65
CA ASP A 24 5.01 -39.93 -6.31
C ASP A 24 3.89 -39.46 -5.36
N LYS A 25 4.00 -39.70 -4.05
CA LYS A 25 2.97 -39.25 -3.06
C LYS A 25 3.33 -37.99 -2.28
N GLN A 26 4.51 -37.43 -2.49
CA GLN A 26 4.99 -36.25 -1.73
C GLN A 26 5.32 -35.05 -2.61
N ASN A 27 4.90 -35.04 -3.87
CA ASN A 27 5.15 -33.92 -4.77
C ASN A 27 4.26 -32.74 -4.42
N ILE A 28 4.84 -31.67 -3.89
CA ILE A 28 4.15 -30.45 -3.56
C ILE A 28 4.30 -29.48 -4.73
N SER A 29 3.19 -29.13 -5.37
CA SER A 29 3.14 -28.15 -6.43
C SER A 29 2.38 -26.91 -5.98
N PHE A 30 2.72 -25.74 -6.52
CA PHE A 30 2.04 -24.48 -6.29
C PHE A 30 2.08 -23.60 -7.54
N LEU A 31 1.20 -22.62 -7.61
CA LEU A 31 1.16 -21.67 -8.72
C LEU A 31 2.27 -20.63 -8.57
N TYR A 32 2.95 -20.31 -9.67
CA TYR A 32 3.72 -19.09 -9.78
C TYR A 32 2.91 -18.09 -10.63
N LEU A 33 2.67 -16.88 -10.08
CA LEU A 33 1.92 -15.82 -10.75
C LEU A 33 2.83 -14.60 -10.96
N SER A 34 3.09 -14.30 -12.22
CA SER A 34 3.82 -13.11 -12.65
C SER A 34 3.00 -11.84 -12.42
N GLU A 35 3.58 -10.67 -12.68
CA GLU A 35 2.82 -9.41 -12.66
C GLU A 35 1.72 -9.38 -13.73
N GLU A 36 1.97 -9.97 -14.91
CA GLU A 36 0.99 -10.10 -15.98
C GLU A 36 -0.19 -10.98 -15.56
N ASP A 37 0.07 -12.14 -14.94
CA ASP A 37 -0.98 -13.00 -14.39
C ASP A 37 -1.83 -12.28 -13.34
N MET A 38 -1.20 -11.42 -12.51
CA MET A 38 -1.91 -10.61 -11.51
C MET A 38 -2.80 -9.55 -12.16
N ILE A 39 -2.37 -8.96 -13.29
CA ILE A 39 -3.19 -8.03 -14.08
C ILE A 39 -4.39 -8.76 -14.67
N ASP A 40 -4.18 -9.92 -15.27
CA ASP A 40 -5.24 -10.75 -15.86
C ASP A 40 -6.25 -11.23 -14.80
N ALA A 41 -5.78 -11.50 -13.57
CA ALA A 41 -6.63 -11.79 -12.41
C ALA A 41 -7.43 -10.58 -11.90
N GLY A 42 -7.18 -9.37 -12.43
CA GLY A 42 -7.96 -8.18 -12.15
C GLY A 42 -7.44 -7.34 -10.96
N VAL A 43 -6.16 -7.45 -10.60
CA VAL A 43 -5.54 -6.65 -9.51
C VAL A 43 -5.71 -5.15 -9.73
N LEU A 44 -5.86 -4.72 -10.97
CA LEU A 44 -6.01 -3.31 -11.32
C LEU A 44 -7.45 -2.78 -11.22
N ASN A 45 -8.43 -3.59 -10.83
CA ASN A 45 -9.82 -3.13 -10.63
C ASN A 45 -9.96 -2.41 -9.28
N PRO A 46 -10.10 -1.07 -9.26
CA PRO A 46 -10.11 -0.31 -8.01
C PRO A 46 -11.37 -0.55 -7.18
N GLY A 47 -12.54 -0.72 -7.81
CA GLY A 47 -13.79 -0.98 -7.11
C GLY A 47 -13.74 -2.32 -6.36
N ARG A 48 -13.30 -3.38 -7.06
CA ARG A 48 -13.11 -4.70 -6.43
C ARG A 48 -12.09 -4.67 -5.30
N CYS A 49 -11.01 -3.89 -5.44
CA CYS A 49 -10.04 -3.73 -4.36
C CYS A 49 -10.68 -3.07 -3.12
N VAL A 50 -11.53 -2.05 -3.30
CA VAL A 50 -12.26 -1.41 -2.20
C VAL A 50 -13.21 -2.40 -1.52
N ASP A 51 -13.99 -3.16 -2.30
CA ASP A 51 -14.94 -4.15 -1.75
C ASP A 51 -14.22 -5.25 -0.94
N VAL A 52 -13.09 -5.74 -1.44
CA VAL A 52 -12.27 -6.74 -0.72
C VAL A 52 -11.66 -6.15 0.55
N MET A 53 -11.23 -4.88 0.53
CA MET A 53 -10.72 -4.22 1.75
C MET A 53 -11.83 -3.99 2.77
N GLU A 54 -13.05 -3.64 2.34
CA GLU A 54 -14.20 -3.51 3.24
C GLU A 54 -14.54 -4.86 3.91
N GLU A 55 -14.56 -5.95 3.15
CA GLU A 55 -14.73 -7.30 3.68
C GLU A 55 -13.62 -7.66 4.67
N THR A 56 -12.36 -7.34 4.33
CA THR A 56 -11.22 -7.57 5.22
C THR A 56 -11.36 -6.80 6.55
N MET A 57 -11.80 -5.54 6.51
CA MET A 57 -12.05 -4.76 7.73
C MET A 57 -13.16 -5.38 8.57
N GLY A 58 -14.22 -5.93 7.95
CA GLY A 58 -15.27 -6.66 8.66
C GLY A 58 -14.73 -7.91 9.36
N LEU A 59 -13.90 -8.71 8.69
CA LEU A 59 -13.25 -9.88 9.31
C LEU A 59 -12.30 -9.48 10.44
N MET A 60 -11.63 -8.34 10.32
CA MET A 60 -10.77 -7.82 11.40
C MET A 60 -11.59 -7.36 12.60
N GLU A 61 -12.75 -6.74 12.41
CA GLU A 61 -13.68 -6.38 13.48
C GLU A 61 -14.23 -7.63 14.19
N ASP A 62 -14.52 -8.68 13.44
CA ASP A 62 -14.97 -9.98 13.98
C ASP A 62 -13.83 -10.77 14.68
N GLY A 63 -12.58 -10.33 14.55
CA GLY A 63 -11.40 -11.00 15.10
C GLY A 63 -10.97 -12.25 14.29
N ASP A 64 -11.50 -12.44 13.07
CA ASP A 64 -11.18 -13.59 12.22
C ASP A 64 -9.93 -13.31 11.34
N PHE A 65 -8.86 -12.92 11.99
CA PHE A 65 -7.56 -12.67 11.39
C PHE A 65 -6.44 -12.86 12.41
N LEU A 66 -5.22 -13.10 11.94
CA LEU A 66 -4.00 -13.04 12.74
C LEU A 66 -2.90 -12.34 11.94
N MET A 67 -2.10 -11.55 12.64
CA MET A 67 -0.88 -10.98 12.09
C MET A 67 0.33 -11.59 12.80
N GLY A 68 1.52 -11.50 12.21
CA GLY A 68 2.74 -11.98 12.86
C GLY A 68 3.05 -11.22 14.15
N GLY A 69 4.06 -11.70 14.88
CA GLY A 69 4.50 -11.11 16.14
C GLY A 69 3.90 -11.79 17.37
N PRO A 70 4.38 -11.45 18.57
CA PRO A 70 4.03 -12.16 19.80
C PRO A 70 2.57 -12.00 20.21
N TYR A 71 1.91 -10.94 19.76
CA TYR A 71 0.49 -10.64 20.07
C TYR A 71 -0.44 -10.80 18.86
N ASN A 72 0.07 -11.32 17.73
CA ASN A 72 -0.66 -11.48 16.47
C ASN A 72 -1.19 -10.17 15.86
N ASP A 73 -0.55 -9.06 16.10
CA ASP A 73 -0.91 -7.71 15.67
C ASP A 73 0.25 -6.91 15.06
N ALA A 74 1.45 -7.50 15.00
CA ALA A 74 2.64 -6.83 14.52
C ALA A 74 2.60 -6.52 13.01
N HIS A 75 3.15 -5.37 12.64
CA HIS A 75 3.31 -4.97 11.24
C HIS A 75 4.17 -5.95 10.43
N GLY A 76 5.15 -6.60 11.06
CA GLY A 76 6.05 -7.58 10.47
C GLY A 76 7.42 -7.56 11.11
N LEU A 77 8.20 -8.62 10.86
CA LEU A 77 9.58 -8.75 11.33
C LEU A 77 10.53 -8.05 10.36
N MET A 78 11.26 -7.06 10.87
CA MET A 78 12.19 -6.25 10.07
C MET A 78 13.63 -6.78 10.13
N LEU A 79 14.30 -6.80 8.98
CA LEU A 79 15.72 -7.05 8.84
C LEU A 79 16.39 -5.76 8.38
N TYR A 80 17.13 -5.11 9.28
CA TYR A 80 17.92 -3.91 9.01
C TYR A 80 19.38 -4.24 8.82
N PHE A 81 20.03 -3.53 7.90
CA PHE A 81 21.48 -3.59 7.74
C PHE A 81 22.17 -2.57 8.66
N PRO A 82 23.34 -2.89 9.22
CA PRO A 82 24.10 -1.95 10.05
C PRO A 82 24.63 -0.78 9.20
N LYS A 83 24.89 0.35 9.84
CA LYS A 83 25.50 1.51 9.17
C LYS A 83 26.93 1.23 8.70
N LYS A 84 27.67 0.36 9.41
CA LYS A 84 29.06 -0.04 9.12
C LYS A 84 29.23 -1.52 9.48
N SER A 85 30.18 -2.20 8.80
CA SER A 85 30.60 -3.54 9.12
C SER A 85 32.13 -3.66 8.97
N PRO A 86 32.81 -4.42 9.83
CA PRO A 86 34.22 -4.76 9.64
C PRO A 86 34.44 -5.89 8.61
N ILE A 87 33.36 -6.56 8.21
CA ILE A 87 33.40 -7.66 7.22
C ILE A 87 33.37 -7.03 5.83
N GLU A 88 34.35 -7.40 5.01
CA GLU A 88 34.42 -6.97 3.61
C GLU A 88 33.17 -7.41 2.84
N ASN A 89 32.62 -6.54 2.01
CA ASN A 89 31.41 -6.76 1.21
C ASN A 89 30.13 -7.07 2.02
N PHE A 90 30.15 -6.91 3.35
CA PHE A 90 28.95 -7.05 4.15
C PHE A 90 27.94 -5.94 3.77
N PRO A 91 26.66 -6.27 3.54
CA PRO A 91 25.68 -5.28 3.18
C PRO A 91 25.46 -4.27 4.31
N VAL A 92 25.59 -2.98 4.00
CA VAL A 92 25.39 -1.90 4.95
C VAL A 92 24.21 -1.02 4.56
N ASN A 93 23.63 -0.32 5.53
CA ASN A 93 22.56 0.64 5.30
C ASN A 93 23.13 1.94 4.70
N ASN A 94 23.40 1.92 3.40
CA ASN A 94 23.95 3.02 2.61
C ASN A 94 22.91 3.74 1.74
N ALA A 95 21.63 3.43 1.94
CA ALA A 95 20.52 4.01 1.21
C ALA A 95 19.32 4.21 2.14
N ARG A 96 18.52 5.22 1.82
CA ARG A 96 17.24 5.41 2.51
C ARG A 96 16.37 4.16 2.34
N ASP A 97 15.75 3.72 3.44
CA ASP A 97 14.79 2.64 3.47
C ASP A 97 15.35 1.29 2.94
N ARG A 98 16.64 1.01 3.21
CA ARG A 98 17.25 -0.27 2.86
C ARG A 98 16.99 -1.31 3.94
N ARG A 99 15.99 -2.18 3.69
CA ARG A 99 15.55 -3.22 4.64
C ARG A 99 14.80 -4.33 3.93
N PHE A 100 14.58 -5.43 4.67
CA PHE A 100 13.58 -6.44 4.34
C PHE A 100 12.55 -6.56 5.46
N ILE A 101 11.33 -7.00 5.11
CA ILE A 101 10.25 -7.24 6.07
C ILE A 101 9.55 -8.53 5.70
N ALA A 102 9.42 -9.45 6.68
CA ALA A 102 8.52 -10.60 6.62
C ALA A 102 7.21 -10.22 7.30
N MET A 103 6.08 -10.38 6.59
CA MET A 103 4.76 -9.97 7.06
C MET A 103 3.78 -11.15 6.97
N PRO A 104 3.93 -12.17 7.85
CA PRO A 104 3.00 -13.30 7.89
C PRO A 104 1.64 -12.85 8.44
N ALA A 105 0.57 -13.45 7.89
CA ALA A 105 -0.79 -13.20 8.34
C ALA A 105 -1.70 -14.40 8.00
N TYR A 106 -2.81 -14.51 8.73
CA TYR A 106 -3.97 -15.31 8.41
C TYR A 106 -5.17 -14.40 8.19
N LEU A 107 -6.02 -14.74 7.24
CA LEU A 107 -7.31 -14.10 7.02
C LEU A 107 -8.38 -15.17 6.86
N GLY A 108 -9.45 -15.05 7.65
CA GLY A 108 -10.56 -15.98 7.71
C GLY A 108 -11.66 -15.74 6.69
N GLY A 109 -12.89 -15.93 7.10
CA GLY A 109 -14.07 -15.84 6.24
C GLY A 109 -13.96 -16.75 5.01
N ARG A 110 -14.40 -16.26 3.87
CA ARG A 110 -14.30 -17.01 2.59
C ARG A 110 -12.84 -17.19 2.11
N PHE A 111 -11.89 -16.43 2.64
CA PHE A 111 -10.49 -16.54 2.24
C PHE A 111 -9.83 -17.75 2.90
N HIS A 112 -9.97 -17.91 4.20
CA HIS A 112 -9.46 -19.01 5.00
C HIS A 112 -8.05 -19.44 4.58
N VAL A 113 -7.11 -18.48 4.59
CA VAL A 113 -5.77 -18.63 4.03
C VAL A 113 -4.73 -18.00 4.95
N ALA A 114 -3.58 -18.65 5.10
CA ALA A 114 -2.39 -18.05 5.66
C ALA A 114 -1.45 -17.61 4.53
N GLY A 115 -0.56 -16.68 4.82
CA GLY A 115 0.40 -16.24 3.82
C GLY A 115 1.43 -15.28 4.37
N GLU A 116 2.31 -14.84 3.47
CA GLU A 116 3.36 -13.89 3.78
C GLU A 116 3.55 -12.90 2.65
N LYS A 117 3.80 -11.65 3.01
CA LYS A 117 4.38 -10.67 2.11
C LYS A 117 5.85 -10.48 2.44
N TRP A 118 6.73 -10.92 1.54
CA TRP A 118 8.15 -10.62 1.60
C TRP A 118 8.43 -9.31 0.91
N TYR A 119 8.92 -8.33 1.66
CA TYR A 119 9.11 -6.96 1.20
C TYR A 119 10.59 -6.61 1.24
N GLY A 120 11.19 -6.29 0.09
CA GLY A 120 12.51 -5.70 0.00
C GLY A 120 12.43 -4.23 -0.41
N SER A 121 13.18 -3.33 0.23
CA SER A 121 13.27 -1.94 -0.21
C SER A 121 14.69 -1.39 -0.19
N ASN A 122 14.96 -0.49 -1.14
CA ASN A 122 16.20 0.25 -1.26
C ASN A 122 15.96 1.54 -2.06
N GLY A 123 16.17 2.68 -1.43
CA GLY A 123 15.99 3.99 -2.08
C GLY A 123 16.85 4.20 -3.33
N ASN A 124 18.01 3.53 -3.42
CA ASN A 124 18.92 3.62 -4.55
C ASN A 124 18.44 2.84 -5.80
N ASN A 125 17.46 1.96 -5.68
CA ASN A 125 16.92 1.21 -6.82
C ASN A 125 16.48 2.11 -7.98
N ARG A 126 15.96 3.29 -7.66
CA ARG A 126 15.49 4.24 -8.67
C ARG A 126 16.60 4.71 -9.61
N SER A 127 17.84 4.80 -9.13
CA SER A 127 19.00 5.22 -9.95
C SER A 127 19.41 4.18 -10.99
N ILE A 128 18.96 2.93 -10.84
CA ILE A 128 19.20 1.82 -11.77
C ILE A 128 17.92 1.33 -12.46
N GLY A 129 16.84 2.15 -12.42
CA GLY A 129 15.59 1.86 -13.10
C GLY A 129 14.67 0.84 -12.41
N LEU A 130 14.99 0.43 -11.18
CA LEU A 130 14.15 -0.49 -10.42
C LEU A 130 13.19 0.25 -9.48
N PRO A 131 12.04 -0.35 -9.13
CA PRO A 131 11.16 0.17 -8.08
C PRO A 131 11.91 0.26 -6.75
N ARG A 132 11.61 1.29 -5.93
CA ARG A 132 12.15 1.39 -4.57
C ARG A 132 11.86 0.12 -3.75
N SER A 133 10.68 -0.42 -3.90
CA SER A 133 10.22 -1.62 -3.20
C SER A 133 9.88 -2.71 -4.20
N ILE A 134 10.33 -3.92 -3.89
CA ILE A 134 10.04 -5.13 -4.67
C ILE A 134 9.44 -6.14 -3.70
N LEU A 135 8.26 -6.61 -4.01
CA LEU A 135 7.45 -7.41 -3.11
C LEU A 135 7.05 -8.73 -3.78
N MET A 136 7.07 -9.78 -2.98
CA MET A 136 6.52 -11.07 -3.33
C MET A 136 5.51 -11.48 -2.26
N MET A 137 4.52 -12.28 -2.64
CA MET A 137 3.54 -12.83 -1.72
C MET A 137 3.45 -14.35 -1.90
N MET A 138 3.29 -15.03 -0.78
CA MET A 138 3.03 -16.47 -0.73
C MET A 138 1.72 -16.72 -0.01
N LEU A 139 0.91 -17.63 -0.53
CA LEU A 139 -0.31 -18.12 0.11
C LEU A 139 -0.20 -19.60 0.41
N ASN A 140 -0.70 -20.01 1.56
CA ASN A 140 -0.68 -21.37 2.06
C ASN A 140 -2.10 -21.78 2.48
N ASP A 141 -2.44 -23.02 2.22
CA ASP A 141 -3.56 -23.70 2.85
C ASP A 141 -3.32 -23.77 4.36
N VAL A 142 -4.26 -23.30 5.14
CA VAL A 142 -4.09 -23.11 6.58
C VAL A 142 -4.13 -24.41 7.36
N GLU A 143 -4.81 -25.45 6.84
CA GLU A 143 -4.95 -26.73 7.51
C GLU A 143 -3.71 -27.62 7.34
N THR A 144 -3.08 -27.54 6.16
CA THR A 144 -1.98 -28.44 5.79
C THR A 144 -0.62 -27.75 5.72
N GLY A 145 -0.60 -26.42 5.67
CA GLY A 145 0.60 -25.63 5.38
C GLY A 145 1.07 -25.71 3.92
N LYS A 146 0.34 -26.41 3.05
CA LYS A 146 0.69 -26.58 1.64
C LYS A 146 0.74 -25.21 0.95
N PRO A 147 1.82 -24.87 0.20
CA PRO A 147 1.82 -23.66 -0.61
C PRO A 147 0.77 -23.76 -1.73
N LEU A 148 0.01 -22.70 -1.90
CA LEU A 148 -1.01 -22.54 -2.94
C LEU A 148 -0.48 -21.71 -4.10
N ALA A 149 0.16 -20.57 -3.79
CA ALA A 149 0.68 -19.67 -4.81
C ALA A 149 1.88 -18.86 -4.29
N TYR A 150 2.80 -18.54 -5.20
CA TYR A 150 3.84 -17.54 -5.02
C TYR A 150 3.71 -16.50 -6.13
N MET A 151 3.55 -15.22 -5.77
CA MET A 151 3.10 -14.22 -6.73
C MET A 151 3.84 -12.89 -6.63
N SER A 152 3.85 -12.12 -7.73
CA SER A 152 4.29 -10.73 -7.74
C SER A 152 3.38 -9.86 -6.86
N GLY A 153 3.97 -9.12 -5.93
CA GLY A 153 3.23 -8.33 -4.94
C GLY A 153 3.21 -6.82 -5.18
N ASN A 154 3.92 -6.29 -6.17
CA ASN A 154 4.08 -4.84 -6.34
C ASN A 154 2.75 -4.13 -6.66
N LEU A 155 2.04 -4.59 -7.70
CA LEU A 155 0.73 -4.03 -8.06
C LEU A 155 -0.30 -4.25 -6.96
N LEU A 156 -0.35 -5.47 -6.42
CA LEU A 156 -1.28 -5.81 -5.35
C LEU A 156 -1.06 -4.90 -4.13
N SER A 157 0.20 -4.70 -3.71
CA SER A 157 0.53 -3.83 -2.58
C SER A 157 0.14 -2.37 -2.83
N SER A 158 0.35 -1.84 -4.03
CA SER A 158 -0.04 -0.46 -4.34
C SER A 158 -1.56 -0.30 -4.42
N MET A 159 -2.25 -1.25 -5.03
CA MET A 159 -3.71 -1.22 -5.18
C MET A 159 -4.44 -1.37 -3.83
N ARG A 160 -4.02 -2.33 -2.95
CA ARG A 160 -4.62 -2.48 -1.62
C ARG A 160 -4.36 -1.25 -0.74
N THR A 161 -3.17 -0.61 -0.88
CA THR A 161 -2.87 0.60 -0.11
C THR A 161 -3.73 1.76 -0.59
N GLY A 162 -3.93 1.91 -1.89
CA GLY A 162 -4.84 2.92 -2.44
C GLY A 162 -6.33 2.62 -2.19
N ALA A 163 -6.71 1.35 -1.99
CA ALA A 163 -8.08 0.96 -1.70
C ALA A 163 -8.54 1.45 -0.31
N MET A 164 -7.64 1.59 0.66
CA MET A 164 -8.00 2.15 1.99
C MET A 164 -8.52 3.60 1.90
N PRO A 165 -7.85 4.54 1.20
CA PRO A 165 -8.46 5.84 0.90
C PRO A 165 -9.79 5.76 0.14
N GLY A 166 -9.95 4.80 -0.76
CA GLY A 166 -11.22 4.55 -1.45
C GLY A 166 -12.33 4.14 -0.48
N LEU A 167 -12.04 3.22 0.43
CA LEU A 167 -12.95 2.78 1.49
C LEU A 167 -13.29 3.92 2.46
N ALA A 168 -12.30 4.69 2.89
CA ALA A 168 -12.53 5.87 3.72
C ALA A 168 -13.44 6.90 3.02
N ALA A 169 -13.23 7.15 1.73
CA ALA A 169 -14.08 8.04 0.95
C ALA A 169 -15.50 7.48 0.79
N LYS A 170 -15.66 6.16 0.62
CA LYS A 170 -16.97 5.47 0.56
C LYS A 170 -17.77 5.67 1.84
N LEU A 171 -17.15 5.46 2.99
CA LEU A 171 -17.83 5.38 4.28
C LEU A 171 -17.92 6.71 5.03
N LEU A 172 -16.91 7.60 4.87
CA LEU A 172 -16.72 8.77 5.73
C LEU A 172 -16.85 10.11 5.01
N ALA A 173 -16.70 10.16 3.67
CA ALA A 173 -16.84 11.40 2.95
C ALA A 173 -18.32 11.83 2.87
N ARG A 174 -18.55 13.13 2.87
CA ARG A 174 -19.89 13.72 2.70
C ARG A 174 -20.44 13.36 1.32
N ASN A 175 -21.73 13.16 1.23
CA ASN A 175 -22.40 12.80 -0.03
C ASN A 175 -22.29 13.89 -1.11
N ASP A 176 -22.15 15.15 -0.71
CA ASP A 176 -22.03 16.31 -1.58
C ASP A 176 -20.59 16.68 -1.94
N SER A 177 -19.62 15.82 -1.64
CA SER A 177 -18.18 16.03 -1.94
C SER A 177 -17.94 16.16 -3.44
N LYS A 178 -17.31 17.25 -3.86
CA LYS A 178 -16.98 17.57 -5.27
C LYS A 178 -15.50 17.79 -5.51
N VAL A 179 -14.75 18.17 -4.48
CA VAL A 179 -13.35 18.57 -4.58
C VAL A 179 -12.45 17.54 -3.90
N LEU A 180 -11.61 16.88 -4.70
CA LEU A 180 -10.58 15.95 -4.22
C LEU A 180 -9.20 16.60 -4.30
N THR A 181 -8.44 16.56 -3.22
CA THR A 181 -7.04 16.98 -3.20
C THR A 181 -6.10 15.77 -3.11
N LEU A 182 -5.11 15.75 -3.98
CA LEU A 182 -4.05 14.74 -4.08
C LEU A 182 -2.72 15.35 -3.61
N VAL A 183 -2.21 14.94 -2.45
CA VAL A 183 -0.93 15.40 -1.91
C VAL A 183 0.12 14.31 -2.07
N GLY A 184 1.22 14.61 -2.78
CA GLY A 184 2.26 13.65 -3.11
C GLY A 184 1.89 12.73 -4.28
N PRO A 185 1.80 13.25 -5.53
CA PRO A 185 1.26 12.56 -6.69
C PRO A 185 2.18 11.42 -7.22
N GLY A 186 2.47 10.44 -6.37
CA GLY A 186 3.23 9.22 -6.67
C GLY A 186 2.34 8.01 -6.97
N VAL A 187 2.94 6.81 -6.91
CA VAL A 187 2.25 5.53 -7.21
C VAL A 187 1.06 5.29 -6.27
N ILE A 188 1.27 5.45 -4.95
CA ILE A 188 0.19 5.24 -3.96
C ILE A 188 -0.93 6.27 -4.15
N CYS A 189 -0.58 7.55 -4.33
CA CYS A 189 -1.58 8.59 -4.57
C CYS A 189 -2.40 8.31 -5.85
N ARG A 190 -1.80 7.75 -6.90
CA ARG A 190 -2.52 7.32 -8.10
C ARG A 190 -3.46 6.15 -7.83
N SER A 191 -3.05 5.16 -7.03
CA SER A 191 -3.92 4.07 -6.62
C SER A 191 -5.07 4.58 -5.74
N SER A 192 -4.81 5.55 -4.85
CA SER A 192 -5.83 6.22 -4.04
C SER A 192 -6.83 6.98 -4.90
N LEU A 193 -6.35 7.74 -5.90
CA LEU A 193 -7.22 8.41 -6.87
C LEU A 193 -8.16 7.42 -7.55
N ARG A 194 -7.63 6.31 -8.09
CA ARG A 194 -8.43 5.29 -8.77
C ARG A 194 -9.51 4.71 -7.86
N ALA A 195 -9.15 4.40 -6.62
CA ALA A 195 -10.06 3.85 -5.63
C ALA A 195 -11.13 4.87 -5.20
N ILE A 196 -10.74 6.12 -4.90
CA ILE A 196 -11.69 7.17 -4.54
C ILE A 196 -12.66 7.45 -5.68
N MET A 197 -12.15 7.60 -6.91
CA MET A 197 -13.00 7.87 -8.07
C MET A 197 -13.93 6.70 -8.42
N SER A 198 -13.60 5.47 -8.04
CA SER A 198 -14.50 4.31 -8.19
C SER A 198 -15.67 4.33 -7.19
N GLN A 199 -15.58 5.10 -6.12
CA GLN A 199 -16.61 5.23 -5.07
C GLN A 199 -17.35 6.58 -5.13
N ARG A 200 -16.73 7.60 -5.71
CA ARG A 200 -17.20 8.99 -5.74
C ARG A 200 -17.19 9.52 -7.16
N PHE A 201 -18.20 9.12 -7.94
CA PHE A 201 -18.32 9.47 -9.37
C PHE A 201 -18.64 10.94 -9.63
N ASP A 202 -19.10 11.65 -8.63
CA ASP A 202 -19.55 13.03 -8.71
C ASP A 202 -18.48 14.07 -8.34
N ILE A 203 -17.23 13.64 -8.10
CA ILE A 203 -16.07 14.53 -8.00
C ILE A 203 -15.80 15.16 -9.37
N ASP A 204 -15.83 16.48 -9.43
CA ASP A 204 -15.65 17.26 -10.66
C ASP A 204 -14.42 18.18 -10.63
N THR A 205 -13.75 18.30 -9.49
CA THR A 205 -12.57 19.14 -9.29
C THR A 205 -11.47 18.35 -8.58
N ILE A 206 -10.28 18.31 -9.17
CA ILE A 206 -9.12 17.68 -8.56
C ILE A 206 -7.98 18.68 -8.42
N LYS A 207 -7.46 18.80 -7.20
CA LYS A 207 -6.29 19.59 -6.85
C LYS A 207 -5.09 18.68 -6.65
N ILE A 208 -3.95 19.07 -7.20
CA ILE A 208 -2.71 18.25 -7.15
C ILE A 208 -1.61 19.06 -6.49
N LYS A 209 -1.09 18.58 -5.37
CA LYS A 209 0.05 19.16 -4.67
C LYS A 209 1.26 18.24 -4.79
N GLY A 210 2.16 18.59 -5.71
CA GLY A 210 3.49 18.00 -5.82
C GLY A 210 4.54 18.83 -5.07
N SER A 211 5.82 18.55 -5.30
CA SER A 211 6.92 19.41 -4.80
C SER A 211 6.89 20.82 -5.40
N SER A 212 6.40 20.93 -6.64
CA SER A 212 6.03 22.18 -7.31
C SER A 212 4.88 21.91 -8.29
N PRO A 213 4.17 22.96 -8.78
CA PRO A 213 3.17 22.81 -9.83
C PRO A 213 3.74 22.18 -11.13
N THR A 214 5.01 22.42 -11.40
CA THR A 214 5.70 21.91 -12.60
C THR A 214 6.49 20.63 -12.37
N SER A 215 6.36 20.00 -11.20
CA SER A 215 7.05 18.73 -10.92
C SER A 215 6.56 17.62 -11.86
N ALA A 216 7.47 16.77 -12.34
CA ALA A 216 7.15 15.72 -13.29
C ALA A 216 6.00 14.81 -12.85
N ASN A 217 5.92 14.50 -11.54
CA ASN A 217 4.84 13.67 -11.02
C ASN A 217 3.49 14.42 -11.01
N ALA A 218 3.47 15.72 -10.75
CA ALA A 218 2.25 16.51 -10.78
C ALA A 218 1.70 16.61 -12.22
N ILE A 219 2.58 16.85 -13.19
CA ILE A 219 2.22 16.88 -14.61
C ILE A 219 1.68 15.52 -15.08
N LYS A 220 2.41 14.43 -14.79
CA LYS A 220 1.95 13.06 -15.14
C LYS A 220 0.63 12.68 -14.47
N MET A 221 0.37 13.17 -13.27
CA MET A 221 -0.91 12.94 -12.60
C MET A 221 -2.03 13.72 -13.27
N LYS A 222 -1.78 14.96 -13.66
CA LYS A 222 -2.73 15.78 -14.42
C LYS A 222 -3.10 15.11 -15.74
N GLU A 223 -2.10 14.73 -16.56
CA GLU A 223 -2.30 14.03 -17.83
C GLU A 223 -3.11 12.74 -17.64
N TYR A 224 -2.79 11.96 -16.61
CA TYR A 224 -3.53 10.74 -16.28
C TYR A 224 -5.00 11.03 -15.93
N ILE A 225 -5.29 12.11 -15.21
CA ILE A 225 -6.67 12.50 -14.88
C ILE A 225 -7.42 12.94 -16.14
N GLU A 226 -6.82 13.75 -16.97
CA GLU A 226 -7.41 14.22 -18.23
C GLU A 226 -7.78 13.05 -19.17
N GLU A 227 -6.93 12.02 -19.22
CA GLU A 227 -7.14 10.84 -20.05
C GLU A 227 -8.23 9.90 -19.50
N ASN A 228 -8.30 9.70 -18.18
CA ASN A 228 -9.08 8.63 -17.58
C ASN A 228 -10.36 9.07 -16.88
N TYR A 229 -10.54 10.38 -16.61
CA TYR A 229 -11.67 10.91 -15.85
C TYR A 229 -12.31 12.12 -16.54
N PRO A 230 -13.04 11.93 -17.66
CA PRO A 230 -13.62 13.03 -18.44
C PRO A 230 -14.70 13.83 -17.67
N GLN A 231 -15.22 13.28 -16.57
CA GLN A 231 -16.16 13.99 -15.68
C GLN A 231 -15.48 15.07 -14.83
N VAL A 232 -14.16 15.05 -14.68
CA VAL A 232 -13.40 16.06 -13.93
C VAL A 232 -13.27 17.31 -14.80
N LYS A 233 -13.94 18.38 -14.38
CA LYS A 233 -13.99 19.66 -15.11
C LYS A 233 -12.80 20.56 -14.82
N ASN A 234 -12.29 20.49 -13.58
CA ASN A 234 -11.23 21.37 -13.12
C ASN A 234 -10.07 20.57 -12.53
N ILE A 235 -8.86 20.82 -13.03
CA ILE A 235 -7.62 20.26 -12.47
C ILE A 235 -6.68 21.40 -12.12
N VAL A 236 -6.32 21.51 -10.83
CA VAL A 236 -5.50 22.59 -10.30
C VAL A 236 -4.16 22.07 -9.83
N LEU A 237 -3.07 22.56 -10.39
CA LEU A 237 -1.71 22.31 -9.91
C LEU A 237 -1.36 23.35 -8.83
N CYS A 238 -1.45 22.93 -7.57
CA CYS A 238 -1.33 23.83 -6.42
C CYS A 238 0.11 24.22 -6.13
N LYS A 239 0.35 25.51 -5.89
CA LYS A 239 1.67 26.08 -5.55
C LYS A 239 2.10 25.72 -4.13
N ASP A 240 1.16 25.76 -3.17
CA ASP A 240 1.40 25.53 -1.75
C ASP A 240 0.32 24.66 -1.11
N MET A 241 0.46 24.37 0.18
CA MET A 241 -0.47 23.51 0.91
C MET A 241 -1.79 24.22 1.22
N GLU A 242 -1.77 25.52 1.46
CA GLU A 242 -2.99 26.28 1.70
C GLU A 242 -3.94 26.22 0.50
N GLU A 243 -3.43 26.48 -0.70
CA GLU A 243 -4.20 26.35 -1.94
C GLU A 243 -4.73 24.94 -2.16
N ALA A 244 -3.92 23.93 -1.81
CA ALA A 244 -4.30 22.53 -1.95
C ALA A 244 -5.44 22.12 -1.00
N LEU A 245 -5.40 22.56 0.26
CA LEU A 245 -6.33 22.14 1.31
C LEU A 245 -7.60 22.97 1.34
N LYS A 246 -7.52 24.26 0.95
CA LYS A 246 -8.66 25.17 0.98
C LYS A 246 -9.79 24.65 0.10
N ASP A 247 -11.00 24.66 0.62
CA ASP A 247 -12.23 24.22 -0.05
C ASP A 247 -12.27 22.74 -0.50
N ALA A 248 -11.28 21.94 -0.11
CA ALA A 248 -11.26 20.50 -0.40
C ALA A 248 -12.27 19.73 0.45
N ASP A 249 -13.01 18.80 -0.15
CA ASP A 249 -13.94 17.91 0.54
C ASP A 249 -13.25 16.64 0.99
N ILE A 250 -12.39 16.08 0.14
CA ILE A 250 -11.58 14.89 0.39
C ILE A 250 -10.13 15.24 0.09
N ILE A 251 -9.24 14.90 1.03
CA ILE A 251 -7.80 15.10 0.89
C ILE A 251 -7.14 13.75 1.10
N THR A 252 -6.41 13.25 0.12
CA THR A 252 -5.58 12.05 0.28
C THR A 252 -4.11 12.41 0.19
N GLU A 253 -3.33 11.91 1.14
CA GLU A 253 -1.91 12.23 1.29
C GLU A 253 -1.07 10.95 1.26
N ALA A 254 -0.01 10.95 0.41
CA ALA A 254 0.94 9.86 0.23
C ALA A 254 2.35 10.40 -0.11
N VAL A 255 2.87 11.27 0.74
CA VAL A 255 4.18 11.92 0.52
C VAL A 255 5.32 11.04 1.01
N SER A 256 6.37 10.92 0.22
CA SER A 256 7.65 10.33 0.64
C SER A 256 8.65 11.45 0.91
N CYS A 257 8.79 11.87 2.16
CA CYS A 257 9.75 12.88 2.62
C CYS A 257 10.76 12.30 3.60
N LYS A 258 11.77 13.07 3.98
CA LYS A 258 12.67 12.72 5.08
C LYS A 258 11.96 12.97 6.41
N GLU A 259 12.47 12.34 7.45
CA GLU A 259 12.01 12.62 8.81
C GLU A 259 12.17 14.12 9.12
N GLY A 260 11.10 14.74 9.65
CA GLY A 260 11.04 16.17 9.92
C GLY A 260 10.68 17.07 8.73
N GLU A 261 10.65 16.57 7.49
CA GLU A 261 10.23 17.31 6.29
C GLU A 261 8.78 16.99 5.89
N TRP A 262 7.91 16.70 6.85
CA TRP A 262 6.52 16.34 6.59
C TRP A 262 5.68 17.55 6.13
N PRO A 263 4.67 17.34 5.27
CA PRO A 263 3.77 18.39 4.87
C PRO A 263 3.08 19.03 6.09
N GLU A 264 3.04 20.34 6.13
CA GLU A 264 2.35 21.06 7.19
C GLU A 264 0.87 21.27 6.81
N TYR A 265 -0.02 20.93 7.75
CA TYR A 265 -1.46 21.16 7.66
C TYR A 265 -1.87 22.12 8.77
N LYS A 266 -2.64 23.15 8.42
CA LYS A 266 -3.24 24.06 9.40
C LYS A 266 -4.75 23.89 9.45
N ARG A 267 -5.30 23.95 10.65
CA ARG A 267 -6.74 23.76 10.87
C ARG A 267 -7.59 24.73 10.07
N GLU A 268 -7.14 25.98 9.98
CA GLU A 268 -7.81 27.04 9.24
C GLU A 268 -7.81 26.86 7.71
N TRP A 269 -6.96 25.98 7.18
CA TRP A 269 -6.97 25.63 5.76
C TRP A 269 -7.99 24.55 5.41
N LEU A 270 -8.52 23.87 6.43
CA LEU A 270 -9.46 22.77 6.24
C LEU A 270 -10.91 23.27 6.29
N LYS A 271 -11.67 22.92 5.27
CA LYS A 271 -13.12 23.13 5.22
C LYS A 271 -13.81 22.31 6.32
N PRO A 272 -14.84 22.86 7.01
CA PRO A 272 -15.65 22.08 7.92
C PRO A 272 -16.26 20.85 7.23
N GLY A 273 -16.09 19.66 7.82
CA GLY A 273 -16.56 18.41 7.26
C GLY A 273 -15.67 17.83 6.15
N ALA A 274 -14.48 18.39 5.91
CA ALA A 274 -13.48 17.76 5.05
C ALA A 274 -12.98 16.43 5.64
N LEU A 275 -12.78 15.44 4.78
CA LEU A 275 -12.16 14.16 5.12
C LEU A 275 -10.67 14.22 4.75
N VAL A 276 -9.80 14.05 5.74
CA VAL A 276 -8.34 13.91 5.53
C VAL A 276 -7.96 12.44 5.69
N ILE A 277 -7.34 11.86 4.66
CA ILE A 277 -6.91 10.48 4.61
C ILE A 277 -5.39 10.46 4.44
N SER A 278 -4.68 10.08 5.49
CA SER A 278 -3.22 10.00 5.47
C SER A 278 -2.75 8.56 5.33
N THR A 279 -1.94 8.30 4.32
CA THR A 279 -1.22 7.04 4.13
C THR A 279 0.28 7.21 4.40
N SER A 280 0.72 8.40 4.80
CA SER A 280 2.06 8.70 5.29
C SER A 280 1.99 9.60 6.53
N THR A 281 2.81 10.60 6.65
CA THR A 281 2.87 11.47 7.84
C THR A 281 2.76 12.94 7.43
N PHE A 282 1.99 13.72 8.18
CA PHE A 282 1.94 15.18 8.06
C PHE A 282 2.07 15.83 9.43
N ASN A 283 2.45 17.10 9.46
CA ASN A 283 2.48 17.92 10.65
C ASN A 283 1.19 18.73 10.80
N MET A 284 0.63 18.72 11.98
CA MET A 284 -0.45 19.63 12.39
C MET A 284 -0.26 19.96 13.86
N GLU A 285 -0.61 21.17 14.25
CA GLU A 285 -0.58 21.57 15.66
C GLU A 285 -1.41 20.61 16.51
N HIS A 286 -0.82 20.07 17.58
CA HIS A 286 -1.44 19.05 18.43
C HIS A 286 -2.83 19.47 18.93
N LYS A 287 -3.00 20.72 19.36
CA LYS A 287 -4.30 21.26 19.79
C LYS A 287 -5.37 21.15 18.71
N SER A 288 -4.98 21.38 17.48
CA SER A 288 -5.90 21.29 16.32
C SER A 288 -6.33 19.84 16.02
N ILE A 289 -5.46 18.85 16.31
CA ILE A 289 -5.76 17.42 16.08
C ILE A 289 -6.70 16.86 17.14
N VAL A 290 -6.59 17.30 18.41
CA VAL A 290 -7.39 16.79 19.52
C VAL A 290 -8.89 16.88 19.22
N ASP A 291 -9.32 17.98 18.63
CA ASP A 291 -10.72 18.26 18.35
C ASP A 291 -11.27 17.58 17.07
N LEU A 292 -10.42 16.90 16.29
CA LEU A 292 -10.86 16.19 15.09
C LEU A 292 -11.45 14.82 15.44
N LYS A 293 -12.43 14.38 14.67
CA LYS A 293 -12.82 12.97 14.65
C LYS A 293 -11.70 12.18 13.99
N LYS A 294 -11.20 11.16 14.69
CA LYS A 294 -10.12 10.29 14.21
C LYS A 294 -10.66 8.89 13.98
N VAL A 295 -10.29 8.30 12.85
CA VAL A 295 -10.57 6.91 12.50
C VAL A 295 -9.23 6.25 12.19
N ILE A 296 -8.97 5.11 12.80
CA ILE A 296 -7.76 4.31 12.65
C ILE A 296 -8.19 2.97 12.08
N ASP A 297 -7.51 2.50 11.07
CA ASP A 297 -7.80 1.24 10.38
C ASP A 297 -7.45 -0.01 11.20
N ASN A 298 -6.41 0.06 12.03
CA ASN A 298 -6.01 -1.02 12.94
C ASN A 298 -5.37 -0.45 14.21
N TYR A 299 -6.09 -0.49 15.31
CA TYR A 299 -5.62 0.06 16.58
C TYR A 299 -4.47 -0.75 17.18
N GLY A 300 -4.51 -2.09 17.12
CA GLY A 300 -3.44 -2.94 17.66
C GLY A 300 -2.11 -2.73 16.94
N MET A 301 -2.13 -2.62 15.61
CA MET A 301 -0.93 -2.29 14.85
C MET A 301 -0.38 -0.90 15.23
N TYR A 302 -1.25 0.03 15.54
CA TYR A 302 -0.90 1.36 15.98
C TYR A 302 -0.24 1.37 17.37
N GLU A 303 -0.76 0.61 18.32
CA GLU A 303 -0.14 0.42 19.64
C GLU A 303 1.25 -0.22 19.51
N ASN A 304 1.38 -1.23 18.65
CA ASN A 304 2.66 -1.89 18.40
C ASN A 304 3.74 -0.92 17.89
N TYR A 305 3.39 -0.03 16.94
CA TYR A 305 4.31 1.03 16.50
C TYR A 305 4.69 2.01 17.61
N ALA A 306 3.74 2.36 18.47
CA ALA A 306 4.01 3.27 19.59
C ALA A 306 4.98 2.66 20.59
N GLU A 307 4.89 1.35 20.85
CA GLU A 307 5.81 0.61 21.72
C GLU A 307 7.20 0.48 21.10
N GLU A 308 7.31 0.12 19.80
CA GLU A 308 8.58 -0.01 19.08
C GLU A 308 9.37 1.31 19.05
N ASP A 309 8.70 2.43 18.90
CA ASP A 309 9.29 3.76 18.83
C ASP A 309 9.48 4.43 20.22
N ASN A 310 9.09 3.79 21.32
CA ASN A 310 9.00 4.38 22.68
C ASN A 310 8.20 5.70 22.68
N VAL A 311 7.15 5.78 21.88
CA VAL A 311 6.30 6.96 21.73
C VAL A 311 5.04 6.77 22.54
N GLU A 312 4.71 7.72 23.42
CA GLU A 312 3.42 7.70 24.11
C GLU A 312 2.26 7.67 23.09
N ILE A 313 1.28 6.79 23.29
CA ILE A 313 0.13 6.56 22.39
C ILE A 313 -0.58 7.87 22.01
N GLY A 314 -0.60 8.86 22.90
CA GLY A 314 -1.16 10.18 22.62
C GLY A 314 -0.44 10.98 21.52
N ARG A 315 0.84 10.69 21.23
CA ARG A 315 1.61 11.30 20.13
C ARG A 315 1.47 10.51 18.84
N ALA A 316 1.31 9.21 18.94
CA ALA A 316 1.16 8.34 17.78
C ALA A 316 -0.19 8.55 17.05
N SER A 317 -1.25 9.05 17.70
CA SER A 317 -2.53 9.39 17.04
C SER A 317 -2.42 10.48 15.96
N CYS A 318 -1.22 10.95 15.71
CA CYS A 318 -0.90 11.97 14.70
C CYS A 318 -0.04 11.43 13.55
N ARG A 319 0.27 10.12 13.51
CA ARG A 319 1.11 9.53 12.45
C ARG A 319 0.33 8.87 11.35
#